data_2c68d808b663e0720f5c39f320ced183
#
_entry.id   2c68d808b663e0720f5c39f320ced183
#
_cell.length_a   1.000
_cell.length_b   1.000
_cell.length_c   1.000
_cell.angle_alpha   90.00
_cell.angle_beta   90.00
_cell.angle_gamma   90.00
#
_symmetry.space_group_name_H-M   'P 1'
#
loop_
_entity.id
_entity.type
_entity.pdbx_description
1 polymer ?
#
loop_
_entity_poly.entity_id
_entity_poly.type
_entity_poly.pdbx_seq_one_letter_code
_entity_poly.pdbx_strand_id
1 'polypeptide(L)' 'MVTLADIMKVIQDYEPVEVLVLNANIAYNPRNEKMDKEWHEYEVLSMCSNYDQESKVTYTSITVREV' A
#
# COMPACT_ATOMS: atom_id res chain seq x y z
N MET A 1 -15.80 -5.95 -3.67
CA MET A 1 -14.32 -6.01 -3.62
C MET A 1 -13.78 -4.67 -3.13
N VAL A 2 -12.85 -4.71 -2.19
CA VAL A 2 -12.19 -3.49 -1.73
C VAL A 2 -10.94 -3.26 -2.59
N THR A 3 -10.83 -2.09 -3.18
CA THR A 3 -9.69 -1.73 -4.03
C THR A 3 -8.68 -0.88 -3.27
N LEU A 4 -7.47 -0.77 -3.82
CA LEU A 4 -6.45 0.10 -3.25
C LEU A 4 -6.94 1.56 -3.22
N ALA A 5 -7.67 1.99 -4.25
CA ALA A 5 -8.24 3.34 -4.27
C ALA A 5 -9.17 3.60 -3.10
N ASP A 6 -9.99 2.60 -2.71
CA ASP A 6 -10.89 2.72 -1.57
C ASP A 6 -10.12 2.95 -0.26
N ILE A 7 -9.04 2.20 -0.08
CA ILE A 7 -8.20 2.31 1.11
C ILE A 7 -7.47 3.66 1.15
N MET A 8 -6.93 4.10 0.01
CA MET A 8 -6.17 5.35 -0.05
C MET A 8 -7.03 6.58 0.26
N LYS A 9 -8.34 6.48 0.09
CA LYS A 9 -9.28 7.57 0.45
C LYS A 9 -9.40 7.78 1.95
N VAL A 10 -9.19 6.74 2.74
CA VAL A 10 -9.38 6.79 4.19
C VAL A 10 -8.08 6.87 4.99
N ILE A 11 -6.94 6.62 4.34
CA ILE A 11 -5.63 6.77 4.98
C ILE A 11 -5.25 8.25 5.00
N GLN A 12 -4.76 8.70 6.17
CA GLN A 12 -4.32 10.08 6.33
C GLN A 12 -3.11 10.38 5.45
N ASP A 13 -3.04 11.59 4.90
CA ASP A 13 -2.00 11.99 3.96
C ASP A 13 -0.57 11.88 4.54
N TYR A 14 -0.44 12.03 5.86
CA TYR A 14 0.86 11.96 6.52
C TYR A 14 1.25 10.54 6.96
N GLU A 15 0.36 9.57 6.83
CA GLU A 15 0.61 8.22 7.31
C GLU A 15 1.50 7.45 6.35
N PRO A 16 2.63 6.87 6.82
CA PRO A 16 3.49 6.07 5.94
C PRO A 16 2.79 4.79 5.49
N VAL A 17 2.87 4.51 4.21
CA VAL A 17 2.20 3.36 3.58
C VAL A 17 3.17 2.65 2.65
N GLU A 18 3.14 1.32 2.67
CA GLU A 18 3.83 0.47 1.71
C GLU A 18 2.81 -0.43 1.04
N VAL A 19 2.86 -0.53 -0.29
CA VAL A 19 1.99 -1.42 -1.06
C VAL A 19 2.82 -2.55 -1.64
N LEU A 20 2.40 -3.78 -1.38
CA LEU A 20 3.01 -4.99 -1.92
C LEU A 20 2.06 -5.61 -2.93
N VAL A 21 2.55 -5.77 -4.17
CA VAL A 21 1.78 -6.43 -5.22
C VAL A 21 2.11 -7.92 -5.21
N LEU A 22 1.09 -8.74 -4.99
CA LEU A 22 1.26 -10.19 -4.91
C LEU A 22 1.83 -10.74 -6.22
N ASN A 23 2.82 -11.64 -6.11
CA ASN A 23 3.53 -12.28 -7.21
C ASN A 23 4.44 -11.36 -8.05
N ALA A 24 4.53 -10.09 -7.74
CA ALA A 24 5.40 -9.16 -8.47
C ALA A 24 6.70 -8.83 -7.72
N ASN A 25 6.80 -9.20 -6.44
CA ASN A 25 7.96 -8.88 -5.58
C ASN A 25 8.32 -7.39 -5.58
N ILE A 26 7.31 -6.54 -5.72
CA ILE A 26 7.48 -5.10 -5.77
C ILE A 26 6.88 -4.50 -4.51
N ALA A 27 7.69 -3.73 -3.79
CA ALA A 27 7.25 -2.87 -2.70
C ALA A 27 7.16 -1.45 -3.24
N TYR A 28 6.07 -0.79 -2.97
CA TYR A 28 5.79 0.52 -3.52
C TYR A 28 5.28 1.47 -2.44
N ASN A 29 5.84 2.69 -2.41
CA ASN A 29 5.37 3.74 -1.50
C ASN A 29 4.57 4.77 -2.29
N PRO A 30 3.24 4.78 -2.16
CA PRO A 30 2.40 5.66 -2.98
C PRO A 30 2.59 7.16 -2.70
N ARG A 31 3.34 7.51 -1.64
CA ARG A 31 3.60 8.92 -1.32
C ARG A 31 4.86 9.45 -1.99
N ASN A 32 5.80 8.56 -2.33
CA ASN A 32 7.10 8.94 -2.88
C ASN A 32 7.22 8.66 -4.38
N GLU A 33 6.35 7.82 -4.91
CA GLU A 33 6.41 7.35 -6.29
C GLU A 33 5.06 7.52 -6.95
N LYS A 34 5.08 7.75 -8.27
CA LYS A 34 3.83 7.78 -9.02
C LYS A 34 3.29 6.37 -9.14
N MET A 35 2.12 6.16 -8.59
CA MET A 35 1.45 4.88 -8.70
C MET A 35 0.76 4.77 -10.06
N ASP A 36 0.97 3.65 -10.73
CA ASP A 36 0.23 3.36 -11.95
C ASP A 36 -1.27 3.36 -11.67
N LYS A 37 -2.05 3.94 -12.57
CA LYS A 37 -3.50 3.99 -12.40
C LYS A 37 -4.11 2.62 -12.22
N GLU A 38 -3.53 1.60 -12.84
CA GLU A 38 -3.99 0.23 -12.74
C GLU A 38 -3.98 -0.30 -11.31
N TRP A 39 -2.98 0.09 -10.50
CA TRP A 39 -2.84 -0.37 -9.12
C TRP A 39 -4.01 0.06 -8.24
N HIS A 40 -4.61 1.20 -8.55
CA HIS A 40 -5.78 1.69 -7.80
C HIS A 40 -6.96 0.73 -7.88
N GLU A 41 -7.06 -0.05 -8.95
CA GLU A 41 -8.13 -1.01 -9.17
C GLU A 41 -7.84 -2.39 -8.59
N TYR A 42 -6.60 -2.61 -8.13
CA TYR A 42 -6.19 -3.90 -7.58
C TYR A 42 -6.93 -4.20 -6.27
N GLU A 43 -7.24 -5.46 -6.07
CA GLU A 43 -7.95 -5.92 -4.88
C GLU A 43 -7.05 -5.93 -3.65
N VAL A 44 -7.52 -5.36 -2.56
CA VAL A 44 -6.83 -5.42 -1.27
C VAL A 44 -7.09 -6.79 -0.63
N LEU A 45 -6.01 -7.51 -0.35
CA LEU A 45 -6.08 -8.83 0.28
C LEU A 45 -5.89 -8.74 1.79
N SER A 46 -4.97 -7.89 2.24
CA SER A 46 -4.68 -7.74 3.66
C SER A 46 -4.03 -6.39 3.95
N MET A 47 -4.12 -6.00 5.22
CA MET A 47 -3.43 -4.82 5.74
C MET A 47 -2.85 -5.17 7.09
N CYS A 48 -1.67 -4.65 7.40
CA CYS A 48 -1.09 -4.80 8.73
C CYS A 48 -0.20 -3.60 9.03
N SER A 49 0.05 -3.39 10.33
CA SER A 49 1.01 -2.40 10.78
C SER A 49 2.37 -3.04 10.96
N ASN A 50 3.40 -2.35 10.50
CA ASN A 50 4.79 -2.78 10.65
C ASN A 50 5.62 -1.65 11.24
N TYR A 51 6.74 -2.03 11.85
CA TYR A 51 7.67 -1.08 12.44
C TYR A 51 9.04 -1.22 11.78
N ASP A 52 9.56 -0.11 11.25
CA ASP A 52 10.90 -0.06 10.69
C ASP A 52 11.89 0.35 11.80
N GLN A 53 12.78 -0.58 12.17
CA GLN A 53 13.76 -0.34 13.23
C GLN A 53 14.83 0.69 12.83
N GLU A 54 15.15 0.80 11.57
CA GLU A 54 16.16 1.74 11.10
C GLU A 54 15.66 3.18 11.15
N SER A 55 14.49 3.43 10.60
CA SER A 55 13.88 4.76 10.60
C SER A 55 13.06 5.06 11.84
N LYS A 56 12.78 4.05 12.66
CA LYS A 56 11.92 4.14 13.86
C LYS A 56 10.53 4.66 13.54
N VAL A 57 9.98 4.23 12.43
CA VAL A 57 8.67 4.66 11.94
C VAL A 57 7.73 3.46 11.85
N THR A 58 6.50 3.63 12.34
CA THR A 58 5.43 2.68 12.13
C THR A 58 4.75 3.01 10.80
N TYR A 59 4.53 2.00 9.97
CA TYR A 59 3.87 2.18 8.68
C TYR A 59 2.81 1.10 8.45
N THR A 60 1.90 1.37 7.54
CA THR A 60 0.87 0.41 7.13
C THR A 60 1.32 -0.31 5.87
N SER A 61 1.28 -1.63 5.90
CA SER A 61 1.58 -2.47 4.74
C SER A 61 0.27 -3.01 4.16
N ILE A 62 0.05 -2.77 2.88
CA ILE A 62 -1.14 -3.19 2.16
C ILE A 62 -0.74 -4.17 1.07
N THR A 63 -1.27 -5.38 1.13
CA THR A 63 -1.04 -6.39 0.09
C THR A 63 -2.20 -6.38 -0.88
N VAL A 64 -1.91 -6.23 -2.16
CA VAL A 64 -2.90 -6.18 -3.23
C VAL A 64 -2.65 -7.27 -4.26
N ARG A 65 -3.69 -7.60 -5.01
CA ARG A 65 -3.66 -8.58 -6.08
C ARG A 65 -4.17 -7.93 -7.37
N GLU A 66 -3.46 -8.15 -8.46
CA GLU A 66 -3.90 -7.75 -9.78
C GLU A 66 -5.22 -8.42 -10.15
N VAL A 67 -6.14 -7.66 -10.70
CA VAL A 67 -7.46 -8.16 -11.13
C VAL A 67 -7.50 -8.40 -12.62
#